data_96485ee6c3523e6e4b00f07504e8b27d
#
_entry.id   96485ee6c3523e6e4b00f07504e8b27d
#
_cell.length_a   1.000
_cell.length_b   1.000
_cell.length_c   1.000
_cell.angle_alpha   90.00
_cell.angle_beta   90.00
_cell.angle_gamma   90.00
#
_symmetry.space_group_name_H-M   'P 1'
#
loop_
_entity.id
_entity.type
_entity.pdbx_description
1 polymer ?
#
loop_
_entity_poly.entity_id
_entity_poly.type
_entity_poly.pdbx_seq_one_letter_code
_entity_poly.pdbx_strand_id
1 'polypeptide(L)'
;MTEKKRGRGRPKGAPNKPVLELITERQELQNNADVYEILCQANIVAEESVDLAVQGLQVFNDRNGAIKPVLQWMFDTNISSTLPEGITPYKSNDAPATDLTETSLRFEHKLFKYFVTEQIPVVKREHMWIGLLEGIPTMEAKLIDLVKDGKWPFKNITKDIAKKAFSEINI
;
A
#
# COMPACT_ATOMS: atom_id res chain seq x y z
N MET A 1 11.38 49.72 -30.65
CA MET A 1 12.14 48.51 -30.22
C MET A 1 11.35 47.86 -29.11
N THR A 2 10.69 46.75 -29.40
CA THR A 2 9.95 45.98 -28.41
C THR A 2 10.86 44.89 -27.86
N GLU A 3 11.24 45.01 -26.61
CA GLU A 3 11.98 43.99 -25.90
C GLU A 3 11.10 42.73 -25.73
N LYS A 4 11.54 41.65 -26.38
CA LYS A 4 10.98 40.32 -26.17
C LYS A 4 11.32 39.86 -24.75
N LYS A 5 10.35 39.87 -23.82
CA LYS A 5 10.47 39.19 -22.53
C LYS A 5 10.74 37.71 -22.76
N ARG A 6 11.96 37.26 -22.48
CA ARG A 6 12.30 35.83 -22.39
C ARG A 6 11.48 35.22 -21.26
N GLY A 7 10.58 34.33 -21.62
CA GLY A 7 9.85 33.51 -20.65
C GLY A 7 10.84 32.77 -19.74
N ARG A 8 10.66 32.91 -18.42
CA ARG A 8 11.39 32.11 -17.44
C ARG A 8 11.04 30.65 -17.69
N GLY A 9 12.01 29.90 -18.19
CA GLY A 9 11.88 28.47 -18.30
C GLY A 9 11.50 27.87 -16.93
N ARG A 10 10.49 27.02 -16.93
CA ARG A 10 10.11 26.24 -15.75
C ARG A 10 11.37 25.56 -15.20
N PRO A 11 11.70 25.67 -13.91
CA PRO A 11 12.83 24.94 -13.36
C PRO A 11 12.63 23.45 -13.66
N LYS A 12 13.67 22.78 -14.15
CA LYS A 12 13.67 21.32 -14.31
C LYS A 12 13.27 20.75 -12.94
N GLY A 13 12.12 20.10 -12.88
CA GLY A 13 11.59 19.54 -11.65
C GLY A 13 12.64 18.68 -10.98
N ALA A 14 12.76 18.79 -9.65
CA ALA A 14 13.51 17.83 -8.86
C ALA A 14 13.07 16.42 -9.26
N PRO A 15 13.98 15.41 -9.27
CA PRO A 15 13.60 14.03 -9.57
C PRO A 15 12.40 13.66 -8.71
N ASN A 16 11.34 13.14 -9.32
CA ASN A 16 10.12 12.77 -8.63
C ASN A 16 10.49 11.84 -7.47
N LYS A 17 10.36 12.33 -6.25
CA LYS A 17 10.50 11.47 -5.07
C LYS A 17 9.46 10.36 -5.19
N PRO A 18 9.83 9.11 -4.86
CA PRO A 18 8.85 8.03 -4.84
C PRO A 18 7.68 8.42 -3.92
N VAL A 19 6.46 8.10 -4.34
CA VAL A 19 5.24 8.37 -3.56
C VAL A 19 5.31 7.72 -2.18
N LEU A 20 5.99 6.58 -2.11
CA LEU A 20 6.22 5.81 -0.89
C LEU A 20 7.71 5.51 -0.74
N GLU A 21 8.32 6.03 0.32
CA GLU A 21 9.69 5.65 0.70
C GLU A 21 9.66 4.34 1.46
N LEU A 22 10.54 3.41 1.08
CA LEU A 22 10.64 2.10 1.72
C LEU A 22 11.71 2.12 2.83
N ILE A 23 11.45 1.37 3.90
CA ILE A 23 12.47 1.02 4.88
C ILE A 23 13.45 0.07 4.19
N THR A 24 14.73 0.41 4.18
CA THR A 24 15.79 -0.35 3.51
C THR A 24 16.71 -1.08 4.49
N GLU A 25 16.58 -0.80 5.77
CA GLU A 25 17.38 -1.43 6.82
C GLU A 25 16.61 -2.56 7.51
N ARG A 26 17.31 -3.64 7.81
CA ARG A 26 16.76 -4.76 8.56
C ARG A 26 16.44 -4.32 9.97
N GLN A 27 15.19 -4.50 10.38
CA GLN A 27 14.68 -4.14 11.71
C GLN A 27 13.90 -5.30 12.31
N GLU A 28 13.90 -5.39 13.64
CA GLU A 28 13.03 -6.30 14.35
C GLU A 28 11.60 -5.75 14.35
N LEU A 29 10.64 -6.58 13.95
CA LEU A 29 9.24 -6.21 13.92
C LEU A 29 8.59 -6.38 15.29
N GLN A 30 7.85 -5.37 15.73
CA GLN A 30 7.01 -5.44 16.91
C GLN A 30 5.78 -6.33 16.64
N ASN A 31 5.13 -6.81 17.71
CA ASN A 31 3.92 -7.63 17.56
C ASN A 31 2.74 -6.88 16.91
N ASN A 32 2.73 -5.56 17.02
CA ASN A 32 1.73 -4.67 16.43
C ASN A 32 2.21 -3.99 15.14
N ALA A 33 3.26 -4.52 14.50
CA ALA A 33 3.77 -3.97 13.24
C ALA A 33 2.65 -3.82 12.21
N ASP A 34 2.65 -2.71 11.50
CA ASP A 34 1.67 -2.45 10.45
C ASP A 34 2.05 -3.18 9.14
N VAL A 35 1.12 -3.18 8.19
CA VAL A 35 1.31 -3.85 6.90
C VAL A 35 2.53 -3.32 6.15
N TYR A 36 2.73 -2.01 6.18
CA TYR A 36 3.86 -1.37 5.51
C TYR A 36 5.20 -1.84 6.08
N GLU A 37 5.35 -1.84 7.42
CA GLU A 37 6.57 -2.31 8.09
C GLU A 37 6.85 -3.78 7.78
N ILE A 38 5.83 -4.62 7.85
CA ILE A 38 5.95 -6.07 7.56
C ILE A 38 6.39 -6.29 6.11
N LEU A 39 5.77 -5.62 5.16
CA LEU A 39 6.12 -5.78 3.74
C LEU A 39 7.50 -5.20 3.42
N CYS A 40 7.93 -4.11 4.05
CA CYS A 40 9.29 -3.62 3.92
C CYS A 40 10.32 -4.66 4.38
N GLN A 41 10.10 -5.27 5.54
CA GLN A 41 11.02 -6.30 6.05
C GLN A 41 10.98 -7.57 5.20
N ALA A 42 9.82 -8.00 4.74
CA ALA A 42 9.70 -9.14 3.83
C ALA A 42 10.43 -8.88 2.49
N ASN A 43 10.35 -7.66 1.98
CA ASN A 43 11.08 -7.25 0.77
C ASN A 43 12.61 -7.34 0.93
N ILE A 44 13.12 -6.93 2.09
CA ILE A 44 14.56 -7.05 2.41
C ILE A 44 14.96 -8.53 2.51
N VAL A 45 14.20 -9.32 3.25
CA VAL A 45 14.47 -10.76 3.45
C VAL A 45 14.37 -11.54 2.15
N ALA A 46 13.45 -11.19 1.26
CA ALA A 46 13.26 -11.88 -0.02
C ALA A 46 14.48 -11.76 -0.96
N GLU A 47 15.30 -10.72 -0.79
CA GLU A 47 16.54 -10.57 -1.52
C GLU A 47 17.57 -11.65 -1.13
N GLU A 48 17.57 -12.08 0.13
CA GLU A 48 18.47 -13.09 0.66
C GLU A 48 17.89 -14.51 0.56
N SER A 49 16.61 -14.66 0.92
CA SER A 49 15.91 -15.94 0.95
C SER A 49 14.41 -15.79 0.71
N VAL A 50 13.95 -16.34 -0.40
CA VAL A 50 12.52 -16.40 -0.75
C VAL A 50 11.73 -17.20 0.29
N ASP A 51 12.26 -18.33 0.75
CA ASP A 51 11.58 -19.20 1.70
C ASP A 51 11.38 -18.51 3.06
N LEU A 52 12.38 -17.77 3.53
CA LEU A 52 12.24 -16.98 4.77
C LEU A 52 11.23 -15.84 4.62
N ALA A 53 11.18 -15.19 3.46
CA ALA A 53 10.18 -14.17 3.19
C ALA A 53 8.76 -14.75 3.18
N VAL A 54 8.56 -15.90 2.56
CA VAL A 54 7.27 -16.62 2.54
C VAL A 54 6.84 -17.00 3.96
N GLN A 55 7.73 -17.58 4.75
CA GLN A 55 7.45 -17.93 6.15
C GLN A 55 7.10 -16.70 6.98
N GLY A 56 7.85 -15.62 6.81
CA GLY A 56 7.60 -14.35 7.50
C GLY A 56 6.23 -13.77 7.18
N LEU A 57 5.83 -13.75 5.93
CA LEU A 57 4.51 -13.30 5.50
C LEU A 57 3.38 -14.15 6.12
N GLN A 58 3.54 -15.44 6.15
CA GLN A 58 2.57 -16.36 6.76
C GLN A 58 2.45 -16.14 8.27
N VAL A 59 3.57 -16.08 8.98
CA VAL A 59 3.60 -15.87 10.44
C VAL A 59 2.99 -14.53 10.82
N PHE A 60 3.37 -13.47 10.13
CA PHE A 60 2.83 -12.13 10.43
C PHE A 60 1.38 -11.94 10.00
N ASN A 61 0.89 -12.69 9.01
CA ASN A 61 -0.53 -12.69 8.68
C ASN A 61 -1.41 -13.20 9.81
N ASP A 62 -0.91 -14.09 10.65
CA ASP A 62 -1.64 -14.54 11.84
C ASP A 62 -1.78 -13.44 12.90
N ARG A 63 -0.86 -12.48 12.91
CA ARG A 63 -0.87 -11.33 13.82
C ARG A 63 -1.56 -10.10 13.23
N ASN A 64 -1.38 -9.90 11.95
CA ASN A 64 -1.98 -8.81 11.19
C ASN A 64 -2.68 -9.38 9.94
N GLY A 65 -3.96 -9.64 10.07
CA GLY A 65 -4.77 -10.28 9.03
C GLY A 65 -4.92 -9.50 7.72
N ALA A 66 -4.33 -8.32 7.61
CA ALA A 66 -4.38 -7.51 6.39
C ALA A 66 -3.31 -7.89 5.35
N ILE A 67 -2.28 -8.65 5.70
CA ILE A 67 -1.18 -9.02 4.78
C ILE A 67 -1.73 -9.77 3.56
N LYS A 68 -2.47 -10.83 3.79
CA LYS A 68 -3.08 -11.63 2.72
C LYS A 68 -4.05 -10.80 1.85
N PRO A 69 -5.02 -10.07 2.40
CA PRO A 69 -5.90 -9.22 1.59
C PRO A 69 -5.18 -8.18 0.73
N VAL A 70 -4.12 -7.57 1.22
CA VAL A 70 -3.31 -6.62 0.44
C VAL A 70 -2.63 -7.32 -0.74
N LEU A 71 -2.02 -8.48 -0.51
CA LEU A 71 -1.38 -9.27 -1.57
C LEU A 71 -2.41 -9.81 -2.56
N GLN A 72 -3.58 -10.23 -2.10
CA GLN A 72 -4.68 -10.63 -2.98
C GLN A 72 -5.13 -9.47 -3.88
N TRP A 73 -5.35 -8.29 -3.31
CA TRP A 73 -5.75 -7.13 -4.11
C TRP A 73 -4.72 -6.80 -5.18
N MET A 74 -3.45 -6.89 -4.85
CA MET A 74 -2.38 -6.58 -5.80
C MET A 74 -2.20 -7.64 -6.90
N PHE A 75 -2.23 -8.91 -6.56
CA PHE A 75 -1.76 -9.98 -7.44
C PHE A 75 -2.84 -10.92 -7.96
N ASP A 76 -4.01 -10.98 -7.33
CA ASP A 76 -5.08 -11.87 -7.77
C ASP A 76 -5.71 -11.35 -9.07
N THR A 77 -5.67 -12.19 -10.12
CA THR A 77 -6.20 -11.84 -11.45
C THR A 77 -7.71 -11.68 -11.48
N ASN A 78 -8.41 -12.22 -10.50
CA ASN A 78 -9.87 -12.11 -10.39
C ASN A 78 -10.32 -10.85 -9.64
N ILE A 79 -9.38 -10.09 -9.07
CA ILE A 79 -9.67 -8.90 -8.29
C ILE A 79 -9.27 -7.66 -9.07
N SER A 80 -10.20 -6.74 -9.25
CA SER A 80 -9.99 -5.46 -9.90
C SER A 80 -10.53 -4.33 -9.04
N SER A 81 -9.78 -3.24 -8.95
CA SER A 81 -10.24 -2.04 -8.24
C SER A 81 -11.40 -1.37 -8.97
N THR A 82 -12.39 -0.94 -8.22
CA THR A 82 -13.53 -0.14 -8.70
C THR A 82 -13.40 1.34 -8.35
N LEU A 83 -12.27 1.73 -7.79
CA LEU A 83 -11.94 3.11 -7.42
C LEU A 83 -11.29 3.85 -8.61
N PRO A 84 -11.44 5.19 -8.69
CA PRO A 84 -10.76 5.99 -9.71
C PRO A 84 -9.24 5.82 -9.65
N GLU A 85 -8.60 5.80 -10.83
CA GLU A 85 -7.14 5.80 -10.93
C GLU A 85 -6.54 7.13 -10.45
N GLY A 86 -5.29 7.07 -10.05
CA GLY A 86 -4.50 8.21 -9.62
C GLY A 86 -4.46 8.39 -8.11
N ILE A 87 -3.59 9.30 -7.68
CA ILE A 87 -3.42 9.60 -6.26
C ILE A 87 -4.72 10.17 -5.70
N THR A 88 -5.24 9.52 -4.65
CA THR A 88 -6.45 9.97 -3.98
C THR A 88 -6.18 11.24 -3.19
N PRO A 89 -6.98 12.31 -3.37
CA PRO A 89 -6.91 13.49 -2.53
C PRO A 89 -7.55 13.20 -1.16
N TYR A 90 -6.75 13.19 -0.11
CA TYR A 90 -7.19 13.02 1.27
C TYR A 90 -6.29 13.78 2.23
N LYS A 91 -6.80 14.06 3.43
CA LYS A 91 -6.01 14.68 4.49
C LYS A 91 -5.18 13.61 5.19
N SER A 92 -3.87 13.68 5.02
CA SER A 92 -2.94 12.77 5.66
C SER A 92 -3.06 12.84 7.19
N ASN A 93 -3.02 11.68 7.83
CA ASN A 93 -2.98 11.58 9.29
C ASN A 93 -1.53 11.78 9.76
N ASP A 94 -1.20 12.99 10.21
CA ASP A 94 0.14 13.38 10.64
C ASP A 94 0.48 12.94 12.08
N ALA A 95 -0.40 12.18 12.72
CA ALA A 95 -0.12 11.63 14.05
C ALA A 95 1.09 10.69 14.01
N PRO A 96 1.95 10.68 15.07
CA PRO A 96 3.05 9.71 15.15
C PRO A 96 2.53 8.29 15.03
N ALA A 97 3.27 7.49 14.30
CA ALA A 97 2.81 6.29 13.62
C ALA A 97 2.27 5.15 14.47
N THR A 98 2.42 5.12 15.79
CA THR A 98 2.21 3.86 16.50
C THR A 98 0.91 3.75 17.28
N ASP A 99 0.42 4.79 17.91
CA ASP A 99 -0.73 4.65 18.82
C ASP A 99 -1.79 5.76 18.70
N LEU A 100 -1.64 6.67 17.74
CA LEU A 100 -2.48 7.88 17.64
C LEU A 100 -3.33 7.94 16.37
N THR A 101 -3.28 6.93 15.52
CA THR A 101 -4.21 6.80 14.41
C THR A 101 -5.53 6.24 14.89
N GLU A 102 -6.63 6.65 14.28
CA GLU A 102 -7.97 6.19 14.66
C GLU A 102 -8.15 4.69 14.49
N THR A 103 -7.48 4.13 13.46
CA THR A 103 -7.55 2.71 13.12
C THR A 103 -6.31 2.27 12.32
N SER A 104 -6.31 1.06 11.81
CA SER A 104 -5.25 0.51 10.95
C SER A 104 -5.82 -0.53 9.98
N LEU A 105 -5.07 -0.88 8.95
CA LEU A 105 -5.45 -1.94 8.00
C LEU A 105 -5.69 -3.29 8.69
N ARG A 106 -5.02 -3.53 9.80
CA ARG A 106 -5.23 -4.72 10.63
C ARG A 106 -6.72 -4.95 10.94
N PHE A 107 -7.46 -3.87 11.17
CA PHE A 107 -8.90 -3.91 11.47
C PHE A 107 -9.76 -3.62 10.25
N GLU A 108 -9.31 -2.73 9.37
CA GLU A 108 -10.10 -2.17 8.28
C GLU A 108 -10.00 -2.93 6.96
N HIS A 109 -9.13 -3.93 6.83
CA HIS A 109 -9.02 -4.70 5.59
C HIS A 109 -10.33 -5.38 5.16
N LYS A 110 -11.25 -5.57 6.07
CA LYS A 110 -12.61 -6.08 5.79
C LYS A 110 -13.41 -5.19 4.84
N LEU A 111 -13.03 -3.91 4.74
CA LEU A 111 -13.67 -2.96 3.82
C LEU A 111 -13.23 -3.15 2.37
N PHE A 112 -12.14 -3.85 2.10
CA PHE A 112 -11.60 -4.02 0.74
C PHE A 112 -12.61 -4.57 -0.25
N LYS A 113 -13.52 -5.45 0.20
CA LYS A 113 -14.61 -5.99 -0.62
C LYS A 113 -15.48 -4.91 -1.27
N TYR A 114 -15.63 -3.75 -0.64
CA TYR A 114 -16.42 -2.65 -1.18
C TYR A 114 -15.66 -1.84 -2.24
N PHE A 115 -14.35 -1.98 -2.31
CA PHE A 115 -13.47 -1.27 -3.24
C PHE A 115 -13.10 -2.10 -4.49
N VAL A 116 -13.38 -3.39 -4.45
CA VAL A 116 -13.13 -4.33 -5.53
C VAL A 116 -14.41 -4.92 -6.12
N THR A 117 -15.55 -4.44 -5.70
CA THR A 117 -16.88 -4.83 -6.19
C THR A 117 -17.77 -3.58 -6.35
N GLU A 118 -18.89 -3.74 -7.01
CA GLU A 118 -19.88 -2.67 -7.21
C GLU A 118 -21.08 -2.80 -6.28
N GLN A 119 -20.91 -3.34 -5.07
CA GLN A 119 -21.99 -3.59 -4.12
C GLN A 119 -22.62 -2.33 -3.54
N ILE A 120 -21.89 -1.22 -3.54
CA ILE A 120 -22.35 0.07 -3.02
C ILE A 120 -22.22 1.17 -4.08
N PRO A 121 -23.03 2.25 -4.01
CA PRO A 121 -22.94 3.36 -4.95
C PRO A 121 -21.55 4.00 -4.99
N VAL A 122 -21.12 4.46 -6.16
CA VAL A 122 -19.79 5.06 -6.40
C VAL A 122 -19.45 6.14 -5.39
N VAL A 123 -20.35 7.10 -5.17
CA VAL A 123 -20.11 8.22 -4.25
C VAL A 123 -19.87 7.74 -2.81
N LYS A 124 -20.67 6.77 -2.35
CA LYS A 124 -20.48 6.18 -1.02
C LYS A 124 -19.16 5.43 -0.92
N ARG A 125 -18.80 4.70 -1.96
CA ARG A 125 -17.54 3.96 -2.05
C ARG A 125 -16.33 4.89 -1.96
N GLU A 126 -16.33 5.98 -2.72
CA GLU A 126 -15.27 6.98 -2.70
C GLU A 126 -15.15 7.67 -1.34
N HIS A 127 -16.27 8.01 -0.69
CA HIS A 127 -16.28 8.56 0.66
C HIS A 127 -15.69 7.58 1.69
N MET A 128 -16.06 6.29 1.60
CA MET A 128 -15.50 5.26 2.47
C MET A 128 -13.99 5.09 2.26
N TRP A 129 -13.54 5.16 1.01
CA TRP A 129 -12.12 5.09 0.66
C TRP A 129 -11.33 6.24 1.26
N ILE A 130 -11.79 7.47 1.07
CA ILE A 130 -11.15 8.66 1.64
C ILE A 130 -11.13 8.57 3.17
N GLY A 131 -12.23 8.20 3.79
CA GLY A 131 -12.31 8.02 5.24
C GLY A 131 -11.36 6.96 5.76
N LEU A 132 -11.18 5.86 5.04
CA LEU A 132 -10.19 4.84 5.37
C LEU A 132 -8.76 5.40 5.34
N LEU A 133 -8.38 6.09 4.25
CA LEU A 133 -7.04 6.66 4.11
C LEU A 133 -6.72 7.72 5.18
N GLU A 134 -7.72 8.48 5.61
CA GLU A 134 -7.56 9.49 6.66
C GLU A 134 -7.44 8.89 8.07
N GLY A 135 -8.00 7.70 8.28
CA GLY A 135 -8.04 7.03 9.60
C GLY A 135 -6.85 6.13 9.91
N ILE A 136 -6.16 5.62 8.91
CA ILE A 136 -5.04 4.68 9.05
C ILE A 136 -3.67 5.38 9.04
N PRO A 137 -2.59 4.69 9.47
CA PRO A 137 -1.23 5.25 9.39
C PRO A 137 -0.89 5.71 7.97
N THR A 138 -0.17 6.83 7.89
CA THR A 138 0.17 7.49 6.61
C THR A 138 0.85 6.55 5.62
N MET A 139 1.76 5.70 6.07
CA MET A 139 2.48 4.78 5.17
C MET A 139 1.58 3.63 4.68
N GLU A 140 0.69 3.13 5.51
CA GLU A 140 -0.33 2.17 5.07
C GLU A 140 -1.29 2.81 4.05
N ALA A 141 -1.71 4.05 4.27
CA ALA A 141 -2.57 4.77 3.34
C ALA A 141 -1.93 4.95 1.96
N LYS A 142 -0.67 5.37 1.92
CA LYS A 142 0.10 5.50 0.68
C LYS A 142 0.27 4.15 -0.03
N LEU A 143 0.51 3.09 0.73
CA LEU A 143 0.65 1.74 0.19
C LEU A 143 -0.63 1.27 -0.51
N ILE A 144 -1.77 1.32 0.17
CA ILE A 144 -3.02 0.83 -0.43
C ILE A 144 -3.53 1.71 -1.56
N ASP A 145 -3.21 3.00 -1.56
CA ASP A 145 -3.51 3.89 -2.68
C ASP A 145 -2.72 3.51 -3.95
N LEU A 146 -1.49 3.03 -3.79
CA LEU A 146 -0.72 2.44 -4.88
C LEU A 146 -1.29 1.08 -5.32
N VAL A 147 -1.62 0.21 -4.38
CA VAL A 147 -2.22 -1.12 -4.66
C VAL A 147 -3.51 -0.99 -5.45
N LYS A 148 -4.33 -0.01 -5.12
CA LYS A 148 -5.55 0.34 -5.86
C LYS A 148 -5.30 0.51 -7.36
N ASP A 149 -4.19 1.11 -7.73
CA ASP A 149 -3.80 1.41 -9.10
C ASP A 149 -2.91 0.31 -9.74
N GLY A 150 -2.72 -0.81 -9.05
CA GLY A 150 -1.83 -1.88 -9.51
C GLY A 150 -0.36 -1.51 -9.48
N LYS A 151 0.03 -0.52 -8.69
CA LYS A 151 1.42 -0.06 -8.53
C LYS A 151 2.03 -0.68 -7.28
N TRP A 152 3.00 -1.56 -7.49
CA TRP A 152 3.63 -2.29 -6.39
C TRP A 152 5.05 -1.79 -6.10
N PRO A 153 5.32 -1.29 -4.88
CA PRO A 153 6.62 -0.71 -4.57
C PRO A 153 7.68 -1.73 -4.14
N PHE A 154 7.28 -2.95 -3.80
CA PHE A 154 8.16 -3.98 -3.25
C PHE A 154 8.73 -4.88 -4.34
N LYS A 155 9.87 -4.51 -4.89
CA LYS A 155 10.52 -5.20 -6.01
C LYS A 155 10.74 -6.69 -5.77
N ASN A 156 11.10 -7.08 -4.55
CA ASN A 156 11.48 -8.46 -4.22
C ASN A 156 10.29 -9.32 -3.78
N ILE A 157 9.13 -8.72 -3.49
CA ILE A 157 7.90 -9.45 -3.23
C ILE A 157 7.14 -9.59 -4.54
N THR A 158 7.35 -10.72 -5.20
CA THR A 158 6.74 -11.04 -6.49
C THR A 158 5.40 -11.75 -6.33
N LYS A 159 4.64 -11.87 -7.42
CA LYS A 159 3.43 -12.70 -7.45
C LYS A 159 3.68 -14.16 -7.06
N ASP A 160 4.85 -14.69 -7.39
CA ASP A 160 5.21 -16.07 -7.04
C ASP A 160 5.40 -16.22 -5.53
N ILE A 161 6.01 -15.24 -4.87
CA ILE A 161 6.12 -15.21 -3.40
C ILE A 161 4.74 -15.10 -2.76
N ALA A 162 3.88 -14.23 -3.27
CA ALA A 162 2.50 -14.09 -2.80
C ALA A 162 1.73 -15.42 -2.93
N LYS A 163 1.87 -16.11 -4.04
CA LYS A 163 1.25 -17.42 -4.29
C LYS A 163 1.79 -18.52 -3.37
N LYS A 164 3.10 -18.53 -3.13
CA LYS A 164 3.73 -19.47 -2.19
C LYS A 164 3.29 -19.23 -0.76
N ALA A 165 3.14 -17.98 -0.35
CA ALA A 165 2.68 -17.63 0.98
C ALA A 165 1.19 -17.92 1.17
N PHE A 166 0.37 -17.64 0.16
CA PHE A 166 -1.08 -17.78 0.19
C PHE A 166 -1.58 -18.44 -1.09
N SER A 167 -1.77 -19.74 -1.04
CA SER A 167 -2.12 -20.55 -2.22
C SER A 167 -3.46 -20.22 -2.87
N GLU A 168 -4.34 -19.52 -2.16
CA GLU A 168 -5.65 -19.10 -2.64
C GLU A 168 -5.59 -17.93 -3.62
N ILE A 169 -4.45 -17.21 -3.68
CA ILE A 169 -4.26 -16.11 -4.65
C ILE A 169 -4.17 -16.69 -6.08
N ASN A 170 -5.03 -16.22 -6.95
CA ASN A 170 -5.03 -16.63 -8.37
C ASN A 170 -4.11 -15.72 -9.19
N ILE A 171 -3.06 -16.30 -9.72
CA ILE A 171 -2.08 -15.55 -10.54
C ILE A 171 -2.11 -15.96 -12.00
#